data_3f6e6aec449085f9d9412aa6c295bed1
#
_entry.id   3f6e6aec449085f9d9412aa6c295bed1
#
_cell.length_a   1.000
_cell.length_b   1.000
_cell.length_c   1.000
_cell.angle_alpha   90.00
_cell.angle_beta   90.00
_cell.angle_gamma   90.00
#
_symmetry.space_group_name_H-M   'P 1'
#
loop_
_entity.id
_entity.type
_entity.pdbx_description
1 polymer ?
#
loop_
_entity_poly.entity_id
_entity_poly.type
_entity_poly.pdbx_seq_one_letter_code
_entity_poly.pdbx_strand_id
1 'polypeptide(L)'
;MPEIKNTFLQSKMNKDLDSRIIPNGQYRDAQNININKSEGDDVGAIENILGNIQITNFGFTDPTAEIIGKYFDNINERIYVFITNYNDSSLDRLSNSSASYANNDLSSSTVGVNSALAYYDLVTNSYSTLLFGSWLNFSKTHEILNVTLLENLLYWTDNRNQPRKINVDRASSAPYDLTIAGYNNPYYINEDQISVAKYYPYKAVQVVQNNTVTGATVTTPGTGYDEVLVPLAITQAAGQITTSGSGTGLEGVLELIDPSTGALQYFRVTNGGSGYVNGDTINILPASGTGVCTVTVTATAGMRSKSIELLPNAFAIRFQSTGLKAAGTSIPINPGTGTGTISWLPQWVNAIINIRVGPTATVTVGTFITSATTSAITLSQPITVVSTDDVYNVGVNPDYDVNYEGDRDFLKDKFVKFAYRFKFDDNEYSLISPFTQECFVPNQDGYFLSGDQASTFDSTIVDFMENKIDFVQFRIPAPDKLDGTSMNWSEANSLLKIQSLDIIYTDSDGVALKVVDTLTQEQILNNNDGTTYLYSYKSRKPIRTLPEKDLTRVSDKVPARAQTQETVGNRIIYANYTANLGRPE
;
A
#
# COMPACT_ATOMS: atom_id res chain seq x y z
N MET A 1 48.15 17.73 -76.69
CA MET A 1 47.46 19.00 -76.37
C MET A 1 47.88 19.39 -74.96
N PRO A 2 48.27 20.63 -74.67
CA PRO A 2 48.58 21.02 -73.32
C PRO A 2 47.29 20.96 -72.46
N GLU A 3 47.30 20.14 -71.47
CA GLU A 3 46.24 20.09 -70.48
C GLU A 3 46.42 21.25 -69.48
N ILE A 4 45.41 22.07 -69.30
CA ILE A 4 45.34 23.07 -68.22
C ILE A 4 44.67 22.41 -67.05
N LYS A 5 45.44 22.03 -66.02
CA LYS A 5 44.91 21.57 -64.74
C LYS A 5 44.67 22.78 -63.83
N ASN A 6 43.42 23.03 -63.46
CA ASN A 6 43.09 23.95 -62.41
C ASN A 6 43.05 23.17 -61.07
N THR A 7 43.93 23.56 -60.16
CA THR A 7 43.97 22.95 -58.81
C THR A 7 43.59 24.01 -57.80
N PHE A 8 42.71 23.64 -56.84
CA PHE A 8 42.18 24.53 -55.81
C PHE A 8 42.91 24.36 -54.45
N LEU A 9 44.21 24.13 -54.49
CA LEU A 9 45.05 23.87 -53.34
C LEU A 9 45.00 24.96 -52.26
N GLN A 10 44.74 26.20 -52.60
CA GLN A 10 44.64 27.29 -51.63
C GLN A 10 43.35 27.21 -50.80
N SER A 11 42.35 26.46 -51.25
CA SER A 11 41.05 26.28 -50.56
C SER A 11 40.42 27.59 -50.08
N LYS A 12 40.64 28.69 -50.81
CA LYS A 12 40.20 30.03 -50.44
C LYS A 12 39.07 30.50 -51.37
N MET A 13 37.94 30.87 -50.75
CA MET A 13 36.85 31.57 -51.45
C MET A 13 37.18 33.07 -51.46
N ASN A 14 37.18 33.67 -52.66
CA ASN A 14 37.49 35.08 -52.88
C ASN A 14 36.30 35.77 -53.58
N LYS A 15 35.46 36.46 -52.78
CA LYS A 15 34.28 37.17 -53.25
C LYS A 15 34.55 38.61 -53.66
N ASP A 16 35.72 39.16 -53.27
CA ASP A 16 36.03 40.59 -53.43
C ASP A 16 36.61 40.90 -54.81
N LEU A 17 37.24 39.93 -55.45
CA LEU A 17 37.87 40.11 -56.73
C LEU A 17 36.88 39.82 -57.88
N ASP A 18 37.07 40.56 -58.98
CA ASP A 18 36.40 40.26 -60.24
C ASP A 18 36.73 38.84 -60.70
N SER A 19 35.73 38.13 -61.26
CA SER A 19 35.88 36.73 -61.68
C SER A 19 37.03 36.49 -62.67
N ARG A 20 37.46 37.51 -63.38
CA ARG A 20 38.52 37.42 -64.38
C ARG A 20 39.92 37.50 -63.79
N ILE A 21 40.06 37.97 -62.56
CA ILE A 21 41.35 38.17 -61.89
C ILE A 21 41.51 37.32 -60.64
N ILE A 22 40.66 36.35 -60.41
CA ILE A 22 40.78 35.41 -59.31
C ILE A 22 42.04 34.60 -59.52
N PRO A 23 42.97 34.56 -58.50
CA PRO A 23 44.17 33.80 -58.62
C PRO A 23 43.90 32.31 -58.79
N ASN A 24 44.81 31.63 -59.54
CA ASN A 24 44.69 30.19 -59.70
C ASN A 24 44.81 29.51 -58.32
N GLY A 25 43.96 28.54 -58.06
CA GLY A 25 43.83 27.87 -56.78
C GLY A 25 42.83 28.46 -55.80
N GLN A 26 42.13 29.55 -56.19
CA GLN A 26 41.01 30.15 -55.47
C GLN A 26 39.72 30.04 -56.32
N TYR A 27 38.58 30.11 -55.66
CA TYR A 27 37.27 30.11 -56.33
C TYR A 27 36.39 31.26 -55.79
N ARG A 28 35.45 31.72 -56.60
CA ARG A 28 34.59 32.87 -56.27
C ARG A 28 33.45 32.52 -55.34
N ASP A 29 32.77 31.42 -55.64
CA ASP A 29 31.63 30.95 -54.87
C ASP A 29 31.49 29.44 -55.00
N ALA A 30 31.20 28.80 -53.88
CA ALA A 30 30.88 27.39 -53.85
C ALA A 30 30.12 27.06 -52.57
N GLN A 31 29.20 26.12 -52.64
CA GLN A 31 28.47 25.58 -51.49
C GLN A 31 28.66 24.07 -51.44
N ASN A 32 28.75 23.55 -50.22
CA ASN A 32 28.81 22.11 -49.96
C ASN A 32 29.94 21.41 -50.78
N ILE A 33 31.14 22.03 -50.78
CA ILE A 33 32.31 21.44 -51.38
C ILE A 33 33.37 21.06 -50.36
N ASN A 34 34.11 20.03 -50.69
CA ASN A 34 35.35 19.65 -50.03
C ASN A 34 36.50 19.77 -51.06
N ILE A 35 37.65 20.22 -50.63
CA ILE A 35 38.86 20.25 -51.46
C ILE A 35 39.80 19.17 -50.92
N ASN A 36 40.07 18.19 -51.78
CA ASN A 36 40.92 17.07 -51.42
C ASN A 36 42.38 17.58 -51.25
N LYS A 37 42.92 17.38 -50.04
CA LYS A 37 44.31 17.74 -49.69
C LYS A 37 45.17 16.52 -49.41
N SER A 38 44.62 15.32 -49.53
CA SER A 38 45.36 14.09 -49.37
C SER A 38 46.33 13.83 -50.51
N GLU A 39 47.36 13.04 -50.27
CA GLU A 39 48.31 12.65 -51.31
C GLU A 39 47.64 11.75 -52.36
N GLY A 40 47.87 12.07 -53.66
CA GLY A 40 47.28 11.33 -54.78
C GLY A 40 47.11 12.21 -56.03
N ASP A 41 46.64 11.64 -57.09
CA ASP A 41 46.40 12.33 -58.37
C ASP A 41 45.31 13.41 -58.33
N ASP A 42 44.45 13.36 -57.29
CA ASP A 42 43.30 14.23 -57.09
C ASP A 42 43.54 15.39 -56.10
N VAL A 43 44.79 15.67 -55.76
CA VAL A 43 45.12 16.78 -54.86
C VAL A 43 44.72 18.11 -55.45
N GLY A 44 43.87 18.85 -54.72
CA GLY A 44 43.28 20.13 -55.18
C GLY A 44 42.02 19.98 -56.01
N ALA A 45 41.49 18.78 -56.17
CA ALA A 45 40.14 18.57 -56.77
C ALA A 45 39.05 19.10 -55.84
N ILE A 46 38.03 19.67 -56.44
CA ILE A 46 36.79 20.07 -55.76
C ILE A 46 35.81 18.89 -55.84
N GLU A 47 35.38 18.44 -54.70
CA GLU A 47 34.36 17.38 -54.56
C GLU A 47 33.10 17.94 -53.88
N ASN A 48 31.96 17.40 -54.20
CA ASN A 48 30.79 17.67 -53.42
C ASN A 48 30.91 16.96 -52.04
N ILE A 49 30.52 17.66 -50.98
CA ILE A 49 30.33 16.99 -49.69
C ILE A 49 29.24 15.96 -49.87
N LEU A 50 29.51 14.74 -49.47
CA LEU A 50 28.49 13.68 -49.48
C LEU A 50 27.29 14.14 -48.66
N GLY A 51 26.09 14.01 -49.26
CA GLY A 51 24.87 14.31 -48.56
C GLY A 51 24.64 13.39 -47.36
N ASN A 52 23.82 13.83 -46.45
CA ASN A 52 23.41 12.99 -45.32
C ASN A 52 22.64 11.76 -45.85
N ILE A 53 22.96 10.62 -45.31
CA ILE A 53 22.24 9.38 -45.59
C ILE A 53 21.28 9.15 -44.40
N GLN A 54 20.02 8.91 -44.70
CA GLN A 54 19.07 8.50 -43.71
C GLN A 54 19.42 7.08 -43.25
N ILE A 55 19.79 6.92 -41.96
CA ILE A 55 20.17 5.63 -41.40
C ILE A 55 18.92 4.84 -40.99
N THR A 56 17.94 5.51 -40.38
CA THR A 56 16.70 4.88 -39.88
C THR A 56 15.58 5.92 -39.79
N ASN A 57 14.35 5.45 -39.85
CA ASN A 57 13.15 6.22 -39.50
C ASN A 57 12.57 5.84 -38.14
N PHE A 58 13.28 4.99 -37.34
CA PHE A 58 12.84 4.49 -36.04
C PHE A 58 11.45 3.82 -36.08
N GLY A 59 11.05 3.27 -37.22
CA GLY A 59 9.72 2.66 -37.41
C GLY A 59 8.58 3.64 -37.63
N PHE A 60 8.85 4.95 -37.68
CA PHE A 60 7.84 5.96 -37.99
C PHE A 60 7.61 6.01 -39.52
N THR A 61 6.36 5.81 -39.89
CA THR A 61 5.93 5.92 -41.30
C THR A 61 5.32 7.28 -41.59
N ASP A 62 4.98 8.06 -40.57
CA ASP A 62 4.40 9.40 -40.72
C ASP A 62 5.48 10.42 -41.11
N PRO A 63 5.39 11.03 -42.29
CA PRO A 63 6.37 12.01 -42.77
C PRO A 63 6.36 13.32 -41.96
N THR A 64 5.35 13.52 -41.09
CA THR A 64 5.24 14.70 -40.24
C THR A 64 5.96 14.51 -38.88
N ALA A 65 6.46 13.32 -38.59
CA ALA A 65 7.21 13.08 -37.37
C ALA A 65 8.56 13.80 -37.37
N GLU A 66 8.88 14.43 -36.25
CA GLU A 66 10.13 15.19 -36.06
C GLU A 66 10.83 14.77 -34.79
N ILE A 67 12.15 14.88 -34.78
CA ILE A 67 12.98 14.68 -33.59
C ILE A 67 12.99 15.99 -32.81
N ILE A 68 12.42 15.96 -31.59
CA ILE A 68 12.33 17.10 -30.68
C ILE A 68 13.43 17.14 -29.63
N GLY A 69 14.26 16.10 -29.55
CA GLY A 69 15.38 16.03 -28.62
C GLY A 69 16.30 14.86 -28.93
N LYS A 70 17.55 14.99 -28.53
CA LYS A 70 18.57 13.95 -28.74
C LYS A 70 19.58 13.95 -27.62
N TYR A 71 20.19 12.78 -27.36
CA TYR A 71 21.28 12.62 -26.43
C TYR A 71 22.25 11.56 -26.95
N PHE A 72 23.55 11.84 -26.89
CA PHE A 72 24.58 10.90 -27.28
C PHE A 72 25.26 10.29 -26.05
N ASP A 73 25.11 9.00 -25.90
CA ASP A 73 25.78 8.21 -24.87
C ASP A 73 27.12 7.69 -25.42
N ASN A 74 28.20 8.32 -25.00
CA ASN A 74 29.56 7.96 -25.41
C ASN A 74 30.05 6.62 -24.86
N ILE A 75 29.42 6.12 -23.78
CA ILE A 75 29.87 4.90 -23.11
C ILE A 75 29.34 3.67 -23.85
N ASN A 76 28.03 3.70 -24.18
CA ASN A 76 27.35 2.59 -24.85
C ASN A 76 27.24 2.80 -26.36
N GLU A 77 27.81 3.87 -26.91
CA GLU A 77 27.75 4.23 -28.33
C GLU A 77 26.34 4.27 -28.89
N ARG A 78 25.41 4.93 -28.13
CA ARG A 78 23.99 5.04 -28.47
C ARG A 78 23.54 6.48 -28.64
N ILE A 79 22.66 6.69 -29.61
CA ILE A 79 22.01 7.99 -29.82
C ILE A 79 20.54 7.84 -29.41
N TYR A 80 20.16 8.44 -28.29
CA TYR A 80 18.75 8.53 -27.89
C TYR A 80 18.08 9.66 -28.63
N VAL A 81 16.85 9.41 -29.09
CA VAL A 81 16.04 10.38 -29.83
C VAL A 81 14.61 10.40 -29.29
N PHE A 82 14.06 11.59 -29.21
CA PHE A 82 12.69 11.85 -28.81
C PHE A 82 11.93 12.31 -30.06
N ILE A 83 10.87 11.61 -30.41
CA ILE A 83 10.18 11.77 -31.69
C ILE A 83 8.70 12.02 -31.43
N THR A 84 8.09 12.94 -32.21
CA THR A 84 6.64 13.15 -32.20
C THR A 84 6.15 13.72 -33.54
N ASN A 85 4.93 13.39 -33.92
CA ASN A 85 4.22 14.02 -35.01
C ASN A 85 3.23 15.11 -34.56
N TYR A 86 3.08 15.30 -33.26
CA TYR A 86 2.11 16.21 -32.68
C TYR A 86 2.63 17.64 -32.58
N ASN A 87 1.76 18.60 -32.90
CA ASN A 87 2.12 20.02 -32.92
C ASN A 87 1.05 20.85 -32.20
N ASP A 88 1.16 20.98 -30.89
CA ASP A 88 0.27 21.76 -30.06
C ASP A 88 1.06 22.57 -29.03
N SER A 89 0.77 23.85 -28.95
CA SER A 89 1.39 24.76 -27.98
C SER A 89 0.67 24.81 -26.64
N SER A 90 -0.51 24.21 -26.50
CA SER A 90 -1.22 24.14 -25.23
C SER A 90 -0.41 23.35 -24.22
N LEU A 91 -0.54 23.70 -22.94
CA LEU A 91 0.09 22.97 -21.85
C LEU A 91 -0.83 21.86 -21.31
N ASP A 92 -2.04 21.82 -21.83
CA ASP A 92 -3.00 20.81 -21.43
C ASP A 92 -2.60 19.44 -21.96
N ARG A 93 -3.01 18.43 -21.26
CA ARG A 93 -2.89 17.07 -21.76
C ARG A 93 -3.73 16.91 -23.01
N LEU A 94 -3.28 16.04 -23.88
CA LEU A 94 -4.07 15.65 -25.04
C LEU A 94 -5.48 15.27 -24.58
N SER A 95 -6.49 16.00 -25.08
CA SER A 95 -7.89 15.87 -24.66
C SER A 95 -8.48 14.47 -24.89
N ASN A 96 -7.78 13.61 -25.61
CA ASN A 96 -8.09 12.19 -25.74
C ASN A 96 -7.36 11.30 -24.73
N SER A 97 -6.79 11.86 -23.72
CA SER A 97 -6.36 11.16 -22.53
C SER A 97 -7.51 10.69 -21.63
N SER A 98 -8.77 10.83 -22.06
CA SER A 98 -9.80 9.84 -21.73
C SER A 98 -9.41 8.45 -22.24
N ALA A 99 -8.33 8.35 -23.00
CA ALA A 99 -7.47 7.21 -22.92
C ALA A 99 -7.27 6.94 -21.44
N SER A 100 -8.22 6.22 -20.89
CA SER A 100 -8.02 5.47 -19.71
C SER A 100 -6.57 5.03 -19.72
N TYR A 101 -5.90 5.03 -18.60
CA TYR A 101 -4.59 4.40 -18.44
C TYR A 101 -4.48 3.02 -19.14
N ALA A 102 -5.59 2.45 -19.56
CA ALA A 102 -5.72 1.17 -20.24
C ALA A 102 -5.51 1.21 -21.75
N ASN A 103 -5.52 2.36 -22.40
CA ASN A 103 -5.44 2.42 -23.86
C ASN A 103 -4.14 3.04 -24.36
N ASN A 104 -3.03 2.41 -23.99
CA ASN A 104 -1.83 2.45 -24.81
C ASN A 104 -1.97 1.52 -26.02
N ASP A 105 -3.18 1.34 -26.48
CA ASP A 105 -3.43 0.59 -27.70
C ASP A 105 -2.90 1.40 -28.88
N LEU A 106 -1.76 0.97 -29.37
CA LEU A 106 -1.15 1.50 -30.57
C LEU A 106 -2.08 1.41 -31.79
N SER A 107 -3.05 0.50 -31.72
CA SER A 107 -4.06 0.31 -32.76
C SER A 107 -5.19 1.34 -32.67
N SER A 108 -5.42 1.94 -31.51
CA SER A 108 -6.37 3.03 -31.35
C SER A 108 -5.70 4.39 -31.54
N SER A 109 -4.92 4.55 -32.57
CA SER A 109 -4.48 5.86 -33.05
C SER A 109 -5.68 6.69 -33.51
N THR A 110 -6.71 6.74 -32.70
CA THR A 110 -7.91 7.53 -32.94
C THR A 110 -7.61 9.00 -33.18
N VAL A 111 -6.37 9.42 -33.00
CA VAL A 111 -5.94 10.81 -33.15
C VAL A 111 -4.70 10.97 -33.99
N GLY A 112 -4.08 9.90 -34.46
CA GLY A 112 -2.84 9.99 -35.25
C GLY A 112 -1.65 10.61 -34.51
N VAL A 113 -1.70 10.71 -33.17
CA VAL A 113 -0.59 11.23 -32.37
C VAL A 113 0.32 10.10 -31.97
N ASN A 114 1.51 10.10 -32.54
CA ASN A 114 2.56 9.13 -32.21
C ASN A 114 3.74 9.86 -31.60
N SER A 115 4.15 9.43 -30.41
CA SER A 115 5.34 9.91 -29.73
C SER A 115 6.18 8.72 -29.29
N ALA A 116 7.49 8.85 -29.36
CA ALA A 116 8.41 7.80 -28.96
C ALA A 116 9.69 8.33 -28.34
N LEU A 117 10.29 7.50 -27.52
CA LEU A 117 11.68 7.54 -27.15
C LEU A 117 12.36 6.29 -27.70
N ALA A 118 13.35 6.47 -28.53
CA ALA A 118 14.10 5.39 -29.16
C ALA A 118 15.60 5.65 -29.05
N TYR A 119 16.41 4.64 -29.27
CA TYR A 119 17.85 4.83 -29.49
C TYR A 119 18.30 4.12 -30.75
N TYR A 120 19.35 4.65 -31.34
CA TYR A 120 20.14 3.99 -32.37
C TYR A 120 21.46 3.54 -31.79
N ASP A 121 21.78 2.28 -31.94
CA ASP A 121 23.01 1.67 -31.47
C ASP A 121 24.03 1.67 -32.61
N LEU A 122 25.14 2.40 -32.44
CA LEU A 122 26.17 2.56 -33.44
C LEU A 122 27.02 1.31 -33.65
N VAL A 123 27.07 0.41 -32.66
CA VAL A 123 27.82 -0.84 -32.74
C VAL A 123 27.06 -1.86 -33.59
N THR A 124 25.79 -2.02 -33.28
CA THR A 124 24.94 -3.01 -33.95
C THR A 124 24.27 -2.48 -35.22
N ASN A 125 24.36 -1.18 -35.47
CA ASN A 125 23.68 -0.47 -36.55
C ASN A 125 22.16 -0.75 -36.59
N SER A 126 21.54 -0.78 -35.41
CA SER A 126 20.12 -1.05 -35.26
C SER A 126 19.47 -0.04 -34.33
N TYR A 127 18.15 0.11 -34.43
CA TYR A 127 17.39 0.95 -33.50
C TYR A 127 16.51 0.11 -32.60
N SER A 128 16.17 0.66 -31.45
CA SER A 128 15.24 0.08 -30.50
C SER A 128 14.33 1.17 -29.94
N THR A 129 13.01 0.91 -29.92
CA THR A 129 12.03 1.83 -29.35
C THR A 129 11.78 1.47 -27.91
N LEU A 130 12.12 2.37 -27.00
CA LEU A 130 12.00 2.19 -25.55
C LEU A 130 10.59 2.50 -25.05
N LEU A 131 10.05 3.62 -25.50
CA LEU A 131 8.72 4.09 -25.15
C LEU A 131 7.97 4.49 -26.43
N PHE A 132 6.68 4.20 -26.45
CA PHE A 132 5.80 4.60 -27.55
C PHE A 132 4.39 4.86 -27.03
N GLY A 133 3.76 5.93 -27.51
CA GLY A 133 2.36 6.22 -27.23
C GLY A 133 2.06 7.71 -27.10
N SER A 134 0.78 8.05 -27.29
CA SER A 134 0.27 9.43 -27.13
C SER A 134 0.38 9.93 -25.68
N TRP A 135 0.43 9.03 -24.70
CA TRP A 135 0.60 9.32 -23.29
C TRP A 135 1.94 10.01 -22.96
N LEU A 136 2.93 9.91 -23.83
CA LEU A 136 4.17 10.67 -23.71
C LEU A 136 3.93 12.19 -23.81
N ASN A 137 2.83 12.60 -24.42
CA ASN A 137 2.38 13.99 -24.54
C ASN A 137 3.47 14.95 -25.05
N PHE A 138 4.33 14.46 -25.95
CA PHE A 138 5.34 15.28 -26.62
C PHE A 138 4.69 16.22 -27.63
N SER A 139 5.32 17.37 -27.87
CA SER A 139 4.90 18.31 -28.91
C SER A 139 6.11 18.94 -29.58
N LYS A 140 6.03 19.17 -30.91
CA LYS A 140 7.06 19.83 -31.70
C LYS A 140 7.35 21.25 -31.25
N THR A 141 6.41 21.90 -30.57
CA THR A 141 6.58 23.25 -30.01
C THR A 141 7.33 23.26 -28.67
N HIS A 142 7.61 22.08 -28.11
CA HIS A 142 8.27 21.91 -26.83
C HIS A 142 9.47 20.96 -26.99
N GLU A 143 10.58 21.53 -27.42
CA GLU A 143 11.82 20.77 -27.63
C GLU A 143 12.43 20.33 -26.30
N ILE A 144 13.03 19.13 -26.31
CA ILE A 144 13.81 18.60 -25.20
C ILE A 144 15.25 19.08 -25.34
N LEU A 145 15.58 20.12 -24.60
CA LEU A 145 16.85 20.83 -24.74
C LEU A 145 17.99 20.12 -24.02
N ASN A 146 17.72 19.46 -22.92
CA ASN A 146 18.75 18.77 -22.14
C ASN A 146 18.23 17.42 -21.64
N VAL A 147 19.07 16.42 -21.83
CA VAL A 147 18.86 15.04 -21.42
C VAL A 147 20.09 14.58 -20.66
N THR A 148 19.89 13.91 -19.56
CA THR A 148 20.99 13.42 -18.71
C THR A 148 20.84 11.93 -18.50
N LEU A 149 21.91 11.19 -18.72
CA LEU A 149 22.01 9.77 -18.37
C LEU A 149 22.90 9.64 -17.14
N LEU A 150 22.36 9.13 -16.05
CA LEU A 150 23.09 8.81 -14.84
C LEU A 150 22.99 7.31 -14.60
N GLU A 151 24.12 6.62 -14.74
CA GLU A 151 24.12 5.15 -14.79
C GLU A 151 23.13 4.65 -15.87
N ASN A 152 22.08 3.97 -15.45
CA ASN A 152 21.03 3.44 -16.35
C ASN A 152 19.74 4.27 -16.34
N LEU A 153 19.75 5.42 -15.66
CA LEU A 153 18.58 6.30 -15.55
C LEU A 153 18.71 7.48 -16.51
N LEU A 154 17.84 7.52 -17.50
CA LEU A 154 17.74 8.62 -18.46
C LEU A 154 16.69 9.62 -17.97
N TYR A 155 17.10 10.87 -17.77
CA TYR A 155 16.28 11.99 -17.30
C TYR A 155 16.09 13.01 -18.41
N TRP A 156 14.88 13.59 -18.52
CA TRP A 156 14.58 14.68 -19.46
C TRP A 156 13.47 15.59 -18.97
N THR A 157 13.40 16.79 -19.56
CA THR A 157 12.34 17.77 -19.40
C THR A 157 12.01 18.40 -20.77
N ASP A 158 10.76 18.78 -20.97
CA ASP A 158 10.25 19.37 -22.22
C ASP A 158 9.45 20.67 -22.00
N ASN A 159 9.46 21.22 -20.80
CA ASN A 159 8.69 22.40 -20.40
C ASN A 159 7.16 22.29 -20.61
N ARG A 160 6.66 21.12 -20.96
CA ARG A 160 5.24 20.80 -21.12
C ARG A 160 4.76 19.84 -20.06
N ASN A 161 5.53 18.80 -19.84
CA ASN A 161 5.26 17.73 -18.89
C ASN A 161 6.08 17.89 -17.63
N GLN A 162 5.72 17.14 -16.59
CA GLN A 162 6.57 16.98 -15.41
C GLN A 162 7.92 16.37 -15.82
N PRO A 163 9.01 16.65 -15.07
CA PRO A 163 10.29 15.97 -15.27
C PRO A 163 10.13 14.44 -15.26
N ARG A 164 10.79 13.80 -16.20
CA ARG A 164 10.63 12.37 -16.47
C ARG A 164 11.95 11.62 -16.37
N LYS A 165 11.85 10.34 -16.06
CA LYS A 165 12.97 9.41 -16.03
C LYS A 165 12.54 8.01 -16.43
N ILE A 166 13.48 7.26 -17.00
CA ILE A 166 13.33 5.81 -17.21
C ILE A 166 14.61 5.09 -16.84
N ASN A 167 14.51 3.83 -16.50
CA ASN A 167 15.63 2.91 -16.50
C ASN A 167 15.76 2.31 -17.91
N VAL A 168 16.89 2.63 -18.57
CA VAL A 168 17.11 2.24 -19.96
C VAL A 168 17.24 0.73 -20.13
N ASP A 169 17.93 0.04 -19.23
CA ASP A 169 18.11 -1.40 -19.30
C ASP A 169 16.77 -2.13 -19.17
N ARG A 170 15.94 -1.65 -18.25
CA ARG A 170 14.61 -2.17 -18.05
C ARG A 170 13.71 -1.94 -19.27
N ALA A 171 13.77 -0.76 -19.86
CA ALA A 171 13.03 -0.45 -21.08
C ALA A 171 13.52 -1.29 -22.27
N SER A 172 14.83 -1.47 -22.38
CA SER A 172 15.46 -2.25 -23.46
C SER A 172 15.24 -3.75 -23.35
N SER A 173 14.93 -4.27 -22.14
CA SER A 173 14.65 -5.70 -21.95
C SER A 173 13.35 -6.15 -22.63
N ALA A 174 12.45 -5.22 -22.90
CA ALA A 174 11.20 -5.45 -23.63
C ALA A 174 10.87 -4.24 -24.51
N PRO A 175 11.64 -4.02 -25.60
CA PRO A 175 11.44 -2.86 -26.45
C PRO A 175 10.10 -2.94 -27.19
N TYR A 176 9.54 -1.80 -27.55
CA TYR A 176 8.31 -1.76 -28.36
C TYR A 176 8.56 -2.33 -29.74
N ASP A 177 7.72 -3.26 -30.13
CA ASP A 177 7.62 -3.75 -31.50
C ASP A 177 6.44 -3.09 -32.20
N LEU A 178 6.73 -2.07 -33.00
CA LEU A 178 5.72 -1.32 -33.74
C LEU A 178 5.03 -2.14 -34.86
N THR A 179 5.52 -3.33 -35.14
CA THR A 179 4.94 -4.23 -36.15
C THR A 179 3.86 -5.13 -35.57
N ILE A 180 3.80 -5.26 -34.23
CA ILE A 180 2.84 -6.10 -33.53
C ILE A 180 1.71 -5.22 -32.99
N ALA A 181 0.52 -5.35 -33.54
CA ALA A 181 -0.66 -4.66 -33.03
C ALA A 181 -0.97 -5.06 -31.58
N GLY A 182 -1.18 -4.07 -30.72
CA GLY A 182 -1.49 -4.29 -29.30
C GLY A 182 -0.28 -4.66 -28.43
N TYR A 183 0.95 -4.56 -28.93
CA TYR A 183 2.14 -4.77 -28.12
C TYR A 183 2.31 -3.63 -27.12
N ASN A 184 2.41 -3.99 -25.85
CA ASN A 184 2.67 -3.05 -24.76
C ASN A 184 3.96 -3.42 -24.05
N ASN A 185 4.82 -2.43 -23.80
CA ASN A 185 5.95 -2.63 -22.91
C ASN A 185 5.41 -2.98 -21.51
N PRO A 186 5.82 -4.08 -20.89
CA PRO A 186 5.28 -4.49 -19.60
C PRO A 186 5.67 -3.55 -18.45
N TYR A 187 6.67 -2.70 -18.64
CA TYR A 187 7.24 -1.85 -17.59
C TYR A 187 6.77 -0.41 -17.65
N TYR A 188 6.59 0.15 -18.86
CA TYR A 188 6.28 1.57 -19.07
C TYR A 188 5.08 1.70 -20.00
N ILE A 189 3.90 1.89 -19.43
CA ILE A 189 2.63 1.95 -20.17
C ILE A 189 1.89 3.28 -19.99
N ASN A 190 2.32 4.12 -19.04
CA ASN A 190 1.72 5.42 -18.79
C ASN A 190 2.74 6.41 -18.20
N GLU A 191 2.34 7.67 -18.06
CA GLU A 191 3.20 8.74 -17.58
C GLU A 191 3.59 8.62 -16.11
N ASP A 192 2.75 8.00 -15.25
CA ASP A 192 3.05 7.86 -13.82
C ASP A 192 4.29 7.00 -13.58
N GLN A 193 4.56 6.06 -14.50
CA GLN A 193 5.72 5.18 -14.38
C GLN A 193 7.03 5.85 -14.79
N ILE A 194 6.96 6.89 -15.62
CA ILE A 194 8.13 7.65 -16.07
C ILE A 194 8.31 8.97 -15.35
N SER A 195 7.34 9.42 -14.56
CA SER A 195 7.45 10.66 -13.79
C SER A 195 8.51 10.56 -12.70
N VAL A 196 9.31 11.62 -12.52
CA VAL A 196 10.24 11.73 -11.39
C VAL A 196 9.47 11.82 -10.07
N ALA A 197 8.35 12.54 -10.05
CA ALA A 197 7.42 12.55 -8.93
C ALA A 197 6.40 11.40 -9.12
N LYS A 198 6.64 10.29 -8.44
CA LYS A 198 5.73 9.14 -8.48
C LYS A 198 4.36 9.49 -7.90
N TYR A 199 3.34 8.74 -8.34
CA TYR A 199 2.03 8.78 -7.71
C TYR A 199 2.16 8.57 -6.19
N TYR A 200 1.45 9.34 -5.40
CA TYR A 200 1.42 9.18 -3.95
C TYR A 200 -0.01 9.16 -3.40
N PRO A 201 -0.24 8.44 -2.32
CA PRO A 201 -1.55 8.40 -1.71
C PRO A 201 -1.85 9.74 -1.02
N TYR A 202 -2.92 10.41 -1.43
CA TYR A 202 -3.35 11.68 -0.84
C TYR A 202 -4.55 11.54 0.10
N LYS A 203 -5.19 10.37 0.11
CA LYS A 203 -6.27 10.03 1.04
C LYS A 203 -5.68 9.34 2.27
N ALA A 204 -6.11 9.78 3.46
CA ALA A 204 -5.80 9.07 4.69
C ALA A 204 -6.53 7.71 4.72
N VAL A 205 -5.97 6.76 5.47
CA VAL A 205 -6.71 5.55 5.82
C VAL A 205 -7.94 5.93 6.65
N GLN A 206 -9.03 5.23 6.42
CA GLN A 206 -10.28 5.46 7.15
C GLN A 206 -10.36 4.47 8.31
N VAL A 207 -10.24 4.96 9.53
CA VAL A 207 -10.48 4.14 10.72
C VAL A 207 -11.94 3.71 10.71
N VAL A 208 -12.17 2.40 10.80
CA VAL A 208 -13.52 1.85 10.83
C VAL A 208 -14.12 2.12 12.20
N GLN A 209 -14.92 3.17 12.29
CA GLN A 209 -15.75 3.49 13.44
C GLN A 209 -17.12 2.86 13.24
N ASN A 210 -17.20 1.55 13.45
CA ASN A 210 -18.46 0.85 13.32
C ASN A 210 -18.87 0.29 14.67
N ASN A 211 -20.16 0.25 14.91
CA ASN A 211 -20.76 -0.33 16.10
C ASN A 211 -20.44 -1.83 16.15
N THR A 212 -19.32 -2.15 16.76
CA THR A 212 -18.85 -3.51 17.01
C THR A 212 -19.54 -4.05 18.24
N VAL A 213 -20.00 -5.30 18.23
CA VAL A 213 -20.59 -5.93 19.41
C VAL A 213 -19.57 -6.02 20.54
N THR A 214 -19.85 -5.36 21.65
CA THR A 214 -19.01 -5.35 22.87
C THR A 214 -19.70 -5.98 24.06
N GLY A 215 -20.95 -6.31 23.94
CA GLY A 215 -21.71 -7.05 24.95
C GLY A 215 -22.96 -7.66 24.37
N ALA A 216 -23.32 -8.82 24.87
CA ALA A 216 -24.56 -9.51 24.50
C ALA A 216 -25.03 -10.39 25.65
N THR A 217 -26.32 -10.69 25.64
CA THR A 217 -26.95 -11.65 26.55
C THR A 217 -27.54 -12.82 25.79
N VAL A 218 -27.38 -14.02 26.32
CA VAL A 218 -27.96 -15.22 25.74
C VAL A 218 -29.46 -15.23 26.01
N THR A 219 -30.24 -15.33 24.93
CA THR A 219 -31.68 -15.49 25.01
C THR A 219 -32.07 -16.98 24.98
N THR A 220 -31.42 -17.75 24.11
CA THR A 220 -31.55 -19.21 24.06
C THR A 220 -30.18 -19.83 23.75
N PRO A 221 -29.76 -20.87 24.49
CA PRO A 221 -28.46 -21.52 24.25
C PRO A 221 -28.45 -22.44 23.01
N GLY A 222 -29.59 -22.69 22.40
CA GLY A 222 -29.71 -23.61 21.28
C GLY A 222 -29.53 -25.08 21.66
N THR A 223 -29.54 -25.94 20.67
CA THR A 223 -29.28 -27.39 20.78
C THR A 223 -28.76 -27.91 19.44
N GLY A 224 -28.14 -29.10 19.45
CA GLY A 224 -27.70 -29.74 18.19
C GLY A 224 -26.34 -29.28 17.70
N TYR A 225 -25.55 -28.65 18.55
CA TYR A 225 -24.12 -28.43 18.27
C TYR A 225 -23.36 -29.72 18.53
N ASP A 226 -22.34 -29.96 17.73
CA ASP A 226 -21.53 -31.17 17.82
C ASP A 226 -20.24 -30.91 18.61
N GLU A 227 -20.08 -31.60 19.74
CA GLU A 227 -18.91 -31.51 20.61
C GLU A 227 -17.61 -31.93 19.89
N VAL A 228 -17.71 -32.88 18.94
CA VAL A 228 -16.55 -33.40 18.21
C VAL A 228 -15.95 -32.35 17.26
N LEU A 229 -16.74 -31.36 16.85
CA LEU A 229 -16.31 -30.33 15.91
C LEU A 229 -15.66 -29.10 16.58
N VAL A 230 -15.66 -29.01 17.89
CA VAL A 230 -15.07 -27.85 18.58
C VAL A 230 -13.60 -28.08 18.91
N PRO A 231 -12.75 -27.03 18.84
CA PRO A 231 -13.08 -25.63 18.50
C PRO A 231 -13.34 -25.44 17.00
N LEU A 232 -14.45 -24.78 16.65
CA LEU A 232 -14.86 -24.55 15.28
C LEU A 232 -14.98 -23.04 15.04
N ALA A 233 -14.17 -22.51 14.11
CA ALA A 233 -14.30 -21.12 13.66
C ALA A 233 -15.52 -20.98 12.75
N ILE A 234 -16.36 -19.96 13.03
CA ILE A 234 -17.56 -19.64 12.25
C ILE A 234 -17.61 -18.16 11.90
N THR A 235 -18.20 -17.86 10.76
CA THR A 235 -18.30 -16.48 10.26
C THR A 235 -19.71 -16.19 9.76
N GLN A 236 -20.08 -14.90 9.82
CA GLN A 236 -21.33 -14.44 9.23
C GLN A 236 -21.30 -14.55 7.70
N ALA A 237 -20.14 -14.31 7.08
CA ALA A 237 -19.98 -14.43 5.64
C ALA A 237 -20.25 -15.85 5.12
N ALA A 238 -19.94 -16.88 5.92
CA ALA A 238 -20.25 -18.28 5.60
C ALA A 238 -21.70 -18.66 5.92
N GLY A 239 -22.53 -17.73 6.40
CA GLY A 239 -23.94 -17.99 6.73
C GLY A 239 -24.16 -18.75 8.02
N GLN A 240 -23.12 -19.00 8.81
CA GLN A 240 -23.21 -19.70 10.10
C GLN A 240 -23.66 -18.79 11.26
N ILE A 241 -23.60 -17.49 11.03
CA ILE A 241 -24.10 -16.46 11.92
C ILE A 241 -25.08 -15.61 11.13
N THR A 242 -26.28 -15.37 11.69
CA THR A 242 -27.26 -14.43 11.12
C THR A 242 -27.66 -13.38 12.14
N THR A 243 -28.12 -12.23 11.69
CA THR A 243 -28.56 -11.14 12.57
C THR A 243 -29.93 -10.61 12.15
N SER A 244 -30.70 -10.08 13.11
CA SER A 244 -31.97 -9.39 12.83
C SER A 244 -31.79 -7.97 12.30
N GLY A 245 -30.59 -7.37 12.55
CA GLY A 245 -30.24 -5.99 12.14
C GLY A 245 -29.40 -5.92 10.90
N SER A 246 -28.82 -4.75 10.66
CA SER A 246 -27.88 -4.47 9.56
C SER A 246 -26.43 -4.84 9.86
N GLY A 247 -26.15 -5.39 11.05
CA GLY A 247 -24.81 -5.77 11.46
C GLY A 247 -24.19 -6.84 10.56
N THR A 248 -22.90 -6.68 10.25
CA THR A 248 -22.14 -7.56 9.36
C THR A 248 -20.75 -7.86 9.90
N GLY A 249 -20.12 -8.95 9.41
CA GLY A 249 -18.72 -9.25 9.66
C GLY A 249 -18.44 -9.82 11.06
N LEU A 250 -19.43 -10.33 11.78
CA LEU A 250 -19.20 -11.02 13.05
C LEU A 250 -18.53 -12.38 12.78
N GLU A 251 -17.47 -12.64 13.52
CA GLU A 251 -16.73 -13.89 13.48
C GLU A 251 -16.43 -14.38 14.88
N GLY A 252 -16.32 -15.68 15.04
CA GLY A 252 -16.00 -16.27 16.33
C GLY A 252 -15.67 -17.74 16.26
N VAL A 253 -15.42 -18.31 17.42
CA VAL A 253 -15.08 -19.72 17.59
C VAL A 253 -16.06 -20.35 18.57
N LEU A 254 -16.69 -21.44 18.17
CA LEU A 254 -17.41 -22.34 19.06
C LEU A 254 -16.38 -23.14 19.85
N GLU A 255 -16.38 -23.04 21.16
CA GLU A 255 -15.32 -23.65 21.97
C GLU A 255 -15.81 -24.64 23.01
N LEU A 256 -17.04 -24.51 23.48
CA LEU A 256 -17.61 -25.42 24.44
C LEU A 256 -19.08 -25.71 24.16
N ILE A 257 -19.43 -26.99 24.13
CA ILE A 257 -20.80 -27.50 23.93
C ILE A 257 -21.10 -28.47 25.05
N ASP A 258 -22.31 -28.43 25.56
CA ASP A 258 -22.79 -29.40 26.53
C ASP A 258 -23.04 -30.76 25.84
N PRO A 259 -22.26 -31.79 26.20
CA PRO A 259 -22.35 -33.09 25.54
C PRO A 259 -23.69 -33.81 25.74
N SER A 260 -24.44 -33.41 26.77
CA SER A 260 -25.75 -34.05 27.08
C SER A 260 -26.93 -33.44 26.33
N THR A 261 -26.86 -32.14 26.07
CA THR A 261 -27.98 -31.39 25.47
C THR A 261 -27.64 -30.89 24.06
N GLY A 262 -26.39 -30.89 23.68
CA GLY A 262 -25.89 -30.24 22.46
C GLY A 262 -26.06 -28.72 22.50
N ALA A 263 -26.19 -28.10 23.68
CA ALA A 263 -26.34 -26.67 23.82
C ALA A 263 -24.97 -25.97 23.75
N LEU A 264 -24.92 -24.81 23.08
CA LEU A 264 -23.73 -24.00 23.04
C LEU A 264 -23.48 -23.37 24.43
N GLN A 265 -22.33 -23.68 25.04
CA GLN A 265 -21.93 -23.15 26.34
C GLN A 265 -20.93 -22.00 26.22
N TYR A 266 -20.09 -22.01 25.19
CA TYR A 266 -19.12 -20.95 25.01
C TYR A 266 -18.87 -20.66 23.54
N PHE A 267 -19.02 -19.39 23.19
CA PHE A 267 -18.69 -18.84 21.88
C PHE A 267 -17.81 -17.60 22.08
N ARG A 268 -16.59 -17.68 21.57
CA ARG A 268 -15.64 -16.57 21.64
C ARG A 268 -15.69 -15.75 20.37
N VAL A 269 -15.98 -14.47 20.49
CA VAL A 269 -15.94 -13.54 19.37
C VAL A 269 -14.50 -13.18 19.04
N THR A 270 -14.09 -13.43 17.81
CA THR A 270 -12.78 -13.03 17.28
C THR A 270 -12.83 -11.72 16.53
N ASN A 271 -13.97 -11.43 15.89
CA ASN A 271 -14.25 -10.16 15.23
C ASN A 271 -15.70 -9.75 15.55
N GLY A 272 -15.88 -8.65 16.23
CA GLY A 272 -17.21 -8.16 16.63
C GLY A 272 -18.03 -7.54 15.51
N GLY A 273 -17.53 -7.56 14.28
CA GLY A 273 -18.24 -7.02 13.11
C GLY A 273 -18.46 -5.51 13.15
N SER A 274 -19.47 -5.07 12.46
CA SER A 274 -19.80 -3.65 12.34
C SER A 274 -21.30 -3.44 12.07
N GLY A 275 -21.81 -2.24 12.42
CA GLY A 275 -23.18 -1.86 12.12
C GLY A 275 -24.24 -2.48 13.04
N TYR A 276 -23.84 -3.08 14.16
CA TYR A 276 -24.75 -3.62 15.17
C TYR A 276 -25.35 -2.51 16.04
N VAL A 277 -26.57 -2.72 16.50
CA VAL A 277 -27.28 -1.83 17.41
C VAL A 277 -27.71 -2.61 18.65
N ASN A 278 -27.80 -1.92 19.79
CA ASN A 278 -28.36 -2.53 21.00
C ASN A 278 -29.77 -3.02 20.72
N GLY A 279 -30.06 -4.28 21.08
CA GLY A 279 -31.31 -4.94 20.78
C GLY A 279 -31.30 -5.83 19.55
N ASP A 280 -30.27 -5.77 18.71
CA ASP A 280 -30.13 -6.74 17.62
C ASP A 280 -30.01 -8.15 18.17
N THR A 281 -30.63 -9.11 17.48
CA THR A 281 -30.44 -10.53 17.79
C THR A 281 -29.45 -11.16 16.82
N ILE A 282 -28.53 -11.92 17.36
CA ILE A 282 -27.55 -12.70 16.62
C ILE A 282 -27.91 -14.17 16.81
N ASN A 283 -28.11 -14.87 15.72
CA ASN A 283 -28.37 -16.30 15.70
C ASN A 283 -27.09 -17.03 15.27
N ILE A 284 -26.62 -17.92 16.11
CA ILE A 284 -25.51 -18.83 15.82
C ILE A 284 -26.12 -20.16 15.42
N LEU A 285 -25.82 -20.60 14.20
CA LEU A 285 -26.45 -21.80 13.63
C LEU A 285 -25.59 -23.03 13.92
N PRO A 286 -26.18 -24.14 14.37
CA PRO A 286 -25.47 -25.40 14.50
C PRO A 286 -25.16 -25.98 13.10
N ALA A 287 -24.09 -26.76 12.99
CA ALA A 287 -23.73 -27.43 11.74
C ALA A 287 -24.78 -28.45 11.27
N SER A 288 -25.51 -29.07 12.22
CA SER A 288 -26.60 -29.98 11.96
C SER A 288 -27.61 -29.87 13.10
N GLY A 289 -28.86 -29.61 12.78
CA GLY A 289 -29.91 -29.51 13.80
C GLY A 289 -30.75 -28.25 13.68
N THR A 290 -31.81 -28.17 14.51
CA THR A 290 -32.83 -27.11 14.45
C THR A 290 -32.78 -26.10 15.61
N GLY A 291 -31.94 -26.37 16.60
CA GLY A 291 -31.84 -25.54 17.80
C GLY A 291 -30.80 -24.43 17.67
N VAL A 292 -31.25 -23.22 17.34
CA VAL A 292 -30.36 -22.05 17.16
C VAL A 292 -30.04 -21.41 18.50
N CYS A 293 -28.78 -21.12 18.77
CA CYS A 293 -28.39 -20.23 19.85
C CYS A 293 -28.67 -18.78 19.45
N THR A 294 -29.48 -18.08 20.25
CA THR A 294 -29.81 -16.68 20.02
C THR A 294 -29.25 -15.81 21.15
N VAL A 295 -28.56 -14.76 20.80
CA VAL A 295 -28.04 -13.75 21.72
C VAL A 295 -28.60 -12.39 21.34
N THR A 296 -28.81 -11.53 22.34
CA THR A 296 -29.24 -10.15 22.13
C THR A 296 -28.07 -9.22 22.43
N VAL A 297 -27.77 -8.32 21.48
CA VAL A 297 -26.69 -7.31 21.64
C VAL A 297 -27.09 -6.32 22.72
N THR A 298 -26.26 -6.16 23.75
CA THR A 298 -26.49 -5.25 24.87
C THR A 298 -25.56 -4.04 24.86
N ALA A 299 -24.43 -4.15 24.15
CA ALA A 299 -23.49 -3.05 24.03
C ALA A 299 -22.79 -3.10 22.68
N THR A 300 -22.48 -1.92 22.14
CA THR A 300 -21.68 -1.74 20.95
C THR A 300 -20.66 -0.63 21.17
N ALA A 301 -19.50 -0.71 20.50
CA ALA A 301 -18.45 0.31 20.58
C ALA A 301 -17.96 0.71 19.19
N GLY A 302 -17.50 1.95 19.06
CA GLY A 302 -17.01 2.49 17.79
C GLY A 302 -15.68 1.90 17.33
N MET A 303 -14.80 1.54 18.29
CA MET A 303 -13.56 0.81 18.04
C MET A 303 -13.51 -0.42 18.95
N ARG A 304 -13.03 -1.53 18.42
CA ARG A 304 -12.90 -2.73 19.20
C ARG A 304 -11.72 -2.61 20.16
N SER A 305 -11.99 -2.89 21.44
CA SER A 305 -10.95 -2.87 22.47
C SER A 305 -10.44 -4.27 22.83
N LYS A 306 -11.28 -5.27 22.94
CA LYS A 306 -10.89 -6.64 23.34
C LYS A 306 -11.84 -7.66 22.74
N SER A 307 -11.43 -8.94 22.68
CA SER A 307 -12.33 -10.03 22.35
C SER A 307 -13.41 -10.17 23.40
N ILE A 308 -14.63 -10.45 22.94
CA ILE A 308 -15.83 -10.40 23.76
C ILE A 308 -16.33 -11.81 23.99
N GLU A 309 -16.69 -12.08 25.23
CA GLU A 309 -17.41 -13.28 25.63
C GLU A 309 -18.93 -13.02 25.49
N LEU A 310 -19.59 -13.74 24.61
CA LEU A 310 -21.05 -13.64 24.45
C LEU A 310 -21.83 -14.50 25.45
N LEU A 311 -21.17 -15.51 26.05
CA LEU A 311 -21.77 -16.46 26.96
C LEU A 311 -20.97 -16.49 28.27
N PRO A 312 -21.33 -15.69 29.29
CA PRO A 312 -20.62 -15.68 30.55
C PRO A 312 -20.94 -16.90 31.41
N ASN A 313 -19.94 -17.35 32.21
CA ASN A 313 -20.07 -18.34 33.29
C ASN A 313 -20.56 -19.73 32.87
N ALA A 314 -20.08 -20.22 31.74
CA ALA A 314 -20.39 -21.57 31.29
C ALA A 314 -19.84 -22.69 32.18
N PHE A 315 -18.98 -22.35 33.14
CA PHE A 315 -18.23 -23.36 33.86
C PHE A 315 -18.23 -23.15 35.40
N ALA A 316 -18.48 -24.20 36.15
CA ALA A 316 -18.46 -24.20 37.61
C ALA A 316 -17.67 -25.41 38.17
N ILE A 317 -16.90 -25.17 39.20
CA ILE A 317 -16.12 -26.21 39.87
C ILE A 317 -16.48 -26.29 41.34
N ARG A 318 -16.16 -27.42 41.98
CA ARG A 318 -16.15 -27.61 43.41
C ARG A 318 -14.79 -28.14 43.85
N PHE A 319 -14.32 -27.72 45.01
CA PHE A 319 -13.11 -28.29 45.58
C PHE A 319 -13.44 -29.60 46.30
N GLN A 320 -12.55 -30.58 46.18
CA GLN A 320 -12.74 -31.90 46.82
C GLN A 320 -12.56 -31.90 48.34
N SER A 321 -11.99 -30.84 48.91
CA SER A 321 -11.76 -30.76 50.33
C SER A 321 -11.88 -29.31 50.84
N THR A 322 -12.25 -29.13 52.10
CA THR A 322 -12.24 -27.84 52.81
C THR A 322 -10.86 -27.41 53.22
N GLY A 323 -10.72 -26.18 53.73
CA GLY A 323 -9.48 -25.61 54.26
C GLY A 323 -8.70 -24.76 53.24
N LEU A 324 -7.52 -24.33 53.63
CA LEU A 324 -6.64 -23.48 52.85
C LEU A 324 -6.13 -24.21 51.61
N LYS A 325 -6.31 -23.59 50.45
CA LYS A 325 -5.73 -24.00 49.18
C LYS A 325 -4.57 -23.05 48.87
N ALA A 326 -3.36 -23.56 48.95
CA ALA A 326 -2.17 -22.75 48.75
C ALA A 326 -1.97 -22.38 47.27
N ALA A 327 -1.51 -21.16 47.02
CA ALA A 327 -1.11 -20.73 45.70
C ALA A 327 0.02 -21.60 45.13
N GLY A 328 0.05 -21.81 43.85
CA GLY A 328 1.09 -22.56 43.15
C GLY A 328 1.07 -24.08 43.37
N THR A 329 0.06 -24.61 44.11
CA THR A 329 -0.09 -26.05 44.34
C THR A 329 -1.21 -26.61 43.46
N SER A 330 -1.09 -27.91 43.11
CA SER A 330 -2.15 -28.63 42.39
C SER A 330 -3.30 -28.97 43.35
N ILE A 331 -4.46 -28.39 43.12
CA ILE A 331 -5.65 -28.50 43.97
C ILE A 331 -6.69 -29.36 43.28
N PRO A 332 -7.07 -30.51 43.85
CA PRO A 332 -8.09 -31.36 43.26
C PRO A 332 -9.47 -30.70 43.24
N ILE A 333 -10.18 -30.84 42.11
CA ILE A 333 -11.50 -30.29 41.90
C ILE A 333 -12.48 -31.34 41.35
N ASN A 334 -13.76 -31.09 41.56
CA ASN A 334 -14.87 -31.80 40.92
C ASN A 334 -15.64 -30.83 40.03
N PRO A 335 -16.25 -31.30 38.95
CA PRO A 335 -17.21 -30.48 38.17
C PRO A 335 -18.35 -30.06 39.10
N GLY A 336 -18.75 -28.79 39.02
CA GLY A 336 -19.70 -28.19 39.96
C GLY A 336 -21.15 -28.59 39.75
N THR A 337 -21.62 -28.54 38.57
CA THR A 337 -22.99 -28.93 38.13
C THR A 337 -22.96 -29.21 36.65
N GLY A 338 -23.55 -30.32 36.26
CA GLY A 338 -23.54 -30.74 34.88
C GLY A 338 -22.51 -31.84 34.65
N THR A 339 -22.71 -32.45 33.67
CA THR A 339 -22.29 -33.73 33.26
C THR A 339 -20.88 -33.79 32.76
N GLY A 340 -20.17 -34.81 33.15
CA GLY A 340 -19.04 -35.31 32.42
C GLY A 340 -17.66 -34.77 32.81
N THR A 341 -16.69 -35.14 32.03
CA THR A 341 -15.27 -34.78 32.22
C THR A 341 -15.07 -33.31 31.94
N ILE A 342 -14.38 -32.59 32.82
CA ILE A 342 -14.00 -31.19 32.61
C ILE A 342 -13.07 -31.11 31.41
N SER A 343 -13.50 -30.40 30.36
CA SER A 343 -12.64 -30.03 29.25
C SER A 343 -12.09 -28.63 29.48
N TRP A 344 -10.82 -28.54 29.84
CA TRP A 344 -10.15 -27.27 30.03
C TRP A 344 -9.61 -26.78 28.69
N LEU A 345 -10.03 -25.60 28.29
CA LEU A 345 -9.48 -24.92 27.12
C LEU A 345 -8.38 -23.93 27.54
N PRO A 346 -7.43 -23.61 26.67
CA PRO A 346 -6.33 -22.71 26.99
C PRO A 346 -6.76 -21.33 27.53
N GLN A 347 -7.91 -20.81 27.11
CA GLN A 347 -8.46 -19.53 27.59
C GLN A 347 -8.89 -19.55 29.07
N TRP A 348 -9.00 -20.72 29.71
CA TRP A 348 -9.26 -20.84 31.15
C TRP A 348 -8.03 -20.53 31.99
N VAL A 349 -6.85 -20.52 31.42
CA VAL A 349 -5.64 -20.07 32.10
C VAL A 349 -5.76 -18.58 32.38
N ASN A 350 -5.44 -18.18 33.62
CA ASN A 350 -5.67 -16.85 34.17
C ASN A 350 -7.15 -16.44 34.32
N ALA A 351 -8.07 -17.37 34.22
CA ALA A 351 -9.48 -17.13 34.48
C ALA A 351 -9.72 -16.72 35.94
N ILE A 352 -10.62 -15.79 36.16
CA ILE A 352 -11.01 -15.32 37.47
C ILE A 352 -11.96 -16.33 38.09
N ILE A 353 -11.70 -16.69 39.38
CA ILE A 353 -12.59 -17.52 40.15
C ILE A 353 -13.48 -16.66 41.03
N ASN A 354 -14.78 -16.77 40.86
CA ASN A 354 -15.78 -16.15 41.68
C ASN A 354 -16.46 -17.23 42.54
N ILE A 355 -16.50 -17.04 43.85
CA ILE A 355 -17.21 -17.95 44.76
C ILE A 355 -18.70 -17.61 44.75
N ARG A 356 -19.52 -18.61 44.51
CA ARG A 356 -20.96 -18.54 44.78
C ARG A 356 -21.24 -19.23 46.13
N VAL A 357 -21.43 -18.44 47.16
CA VAL A 357 -21.82 -18.94 48.46
C VAL A 357 -23.35 -18.99 48.55
N GLY A 358 -23.93 -20.20 48.44
CA GLY A 358 -25.36 -20.38 48.42
C GLY A 358 -26.04 -19.95 47.09
N PRO A 359 -27.35 -20.02 46.96
CA PRO A 359 -28.03 -19.78 45.69
C PRO A 359 -28.04 -18.31 45.24
N THR A 360 -27.65 -17.37 46.07
CA THR A 360 -27.88 -15.94 45.80
C THR A 360 -26.65 -15.02 46.01
N ALA A 361 -25.57 -15.48 46.62
CA ALA A 361 -24.42 -14.63 46.93
C ALA A 361 -23.19 -15.05 46.11
N THR A 362 -22.62 -14.13 45.39
CA THR A 362 -21.31 -14.32 44.67
C THR A 362 -20.26 -13.45 45.35
N VAL A 363 -19.18 -14.05 45.81
CA VAL A 363 -18.02 -13.34 46.34
C VAL A 363 -16.87 -13.49 45.37
N THR A 364 -16.33 -12.38 44.89
CA THR A 364 -15.14 -12.37 44.03
C THR A 364 -13.91 -12.67 44.89
N VAL A 365 -13.17 -13.70 44.53
CA VAL A 365 -12.01 -14.15 45.29
C VAL A 365 -10.71 -13.48 44.84
N GLY A 366 -10.69 -12.82 43.73
CA GLY A 366 -9.51 -12.12 43.21
C GLY A 366 -8.32 -13.03 42.88
N THR A 367 -8.56 -14.32 42.64
CA THR A 367 -7.53 -15.28 42.27
C THR A 367 -7.73 -15.79 40.85
N PHE A 368 -6.63 -16.18 40.20
CA PHE A 368 -6.63 -16.67 38.82
C PHE A 368 -6.16 -18.12 38.78
N ILE A 369 -6.63 -18.85 37.79
CA ILE A 369 -6.14 -20.19 37.47
C ILE A 369 -4.85 -20.04 36.64
N THR A 370 -3.72 -20.48 37.21
CA THR A 370 -2.42 -20.42 36.53
C THR A 370 -2.13 -21.65 35.69
N SER A 371 -2.71 -22.79 36.05
CA SER A 371 -2.69 -24.01 35.25
C SER A 371 -3.88 -24.89 35.60
N ALA A 372 -4.31 -25.73 34.67
CA ALA A 372 -5.44 -26.64 34.83
C ALA A 372 -5.21 -27.99 34.16
N THR A 373 -5.70 -29.02 34.81
CA THR A 373 -5.86 -30.37 34.28
C THR A 373 -7.32 -30.81 34.39
N THR A 374 -7.70 -31.94 33.85
CA THR A 374 -9.08 -32.44 33.93
C THR A 374 -9.63 -32.63 35.35
N SER A 375 -8.78 -32.73 36.34
CA SER A 375 -9.14 -33.03 37.74
C SER A 375 -8.55 -32.10 38.77
N ALA A 376 -7.70 -31.16 38.38
CA ALA A 376 -7.01 -30.26 39.33
C ALA A 376 -6.70 -28.92 38.68
N ILE A 377 -6.62 -27.87 39.52
CA ILE A 377 -6.21 -26.51 39.11
C ILE A 377 -5.10 -26.00 40.01
N THR A 378 -4.34 -25.02 39.52
CA THR A 378 -3.38 -24.26 40.31
C THR A 378 -3.84 -22.80 40.34
N LEU A 379 -3.78 -22.18 41.52
CA LEU A 379 -4.25 -20.82 41.76
C LEU A 379 -3.09 -19.83 41.93
N SER A 380 -3.31 -18.57 41.48
CA SER A 380 -2.35 -17.48 41.68
C SER A 380 -2.28 -16.97 43.13
N GLN A 381 -3.40 -17.03 43.85
CA GLN A 381 -3.53 -16.60 45.23
C GLN A 381 -4.17 -17.72 46.07
N PRO A 382 -3.86 -17.83 47.37
CA PRO A 382 -4.50 -18.82 48.23
C PRO A 382 -5.96 -18.48 48.50
N ILE A 383 -6.80 -19.50 48.58
CA ILE A 383 -8.22 -19.36 48.96
C ILE A 383 -8.54 -20.33 50.11
N THR A 384 -9.51 -19.97 50.95
CA THR A 384 -10.05 -20.87 51.96
C THR A 384 -11.40 -21.41 51.53
N VAL A 385 -11.49 -22.71 51.36
CA VAL A 385 -12.73 -23.40 51.00
C VAL A 385 -13.45 -23.77 52.30
N VAL A 386 -14.67 -23.24 52.49
CA VAL A 386 -15.47 -23.43 53.69
C VAL A 386 -16.30 -24.71 53.59
N SER A 387 -16.89 -24.96 52.45
CA SER A 387 -17.69 -26.15 52.17
C SER A 387 -17.35 -26.78 50.83
N THR A 388 -17.33 -28.10 50.76
CA THR A 388 -17.20 -28.86 49.52
C THR A 388 -18.42 -28.73 48.59
N ASP A 389 -19.54 -28.25 49.13
CA ASP A 389 -20.76 -27.98 48.39
C ASP A 389 -20.75 -26.59 47.72
N ASP A 390 -19.81 -25.75 48.11
CA ASP A 390 -19.66 -24.42 47.49
C ASP A 390 -19.31 -24.55 46.02
N VAL A 391 -20.03 -23.84 45.20
CA VAL A 391 -19.80 -23.80 43.76
C VAL A 391 -19.04 -22.54 43.37
N TYR A 392 -17.93 -22.72 42.70
CA TYR A 392 -17.06 -21.65 42.22
C TYR A 392 -17.25 -21.48 40.70
N ASN A 393 -17.78 -20.36 40.31
CA ASN A 393 -17.87 -20.02 38.89
C ASN A 393 -16.51 -19.59 38.35
N VAL A 394 -16.10 -20.18 37.28
CA VAL A 394 -14.87 -19.85 36.56
C VAL A 394 -15.25 -18.97 35.38
N GLY A 395 -14.78 -17.74 35.38
CA GLY A 395 -14.89 -16.82 34.23
C GLY A 395 -13.74 -17.07 33.28
N VAL A 396 -14.06 -17.08 31.99
CA VAL A 396 -13.06 -17.19 30.93
C VAL A 396 -12.13 -15.97 30.94
N ASN A 397 -10.85 -16.16 30.66
CA ASN A 397 -9.94 -15.06 30.41
C ASN A 397 -10.26 -14.39 29.06
N PRO A 398 -10.88 -13.20 29.07
CA PRO A 398 -11.24 -12.51 27.83
C PRO A 398 -10.04 -12.07 27.00
N ASP A 399 -8.86 -12.01 27.63
CA ASP A 399 -7.62 -11.58 26.98
C ASP A 399 -6.88 -12.76 26.31
N TYR A 400 -7.37 -13.99 26.50
CA TYR A 400 -6.76 -15.15 25.88
C TYR A 400 -7.28 -15.34 24.44
N ASP A 401 -6.38 -15.20 23.48
CA ASP A 401 -6.60 -15.51 22.06
C ASP A 401 -5.35 -16.21 21.53
N VAL A 402 -5.48 -17.51 21.24
CA VAL A 402 -4.37 -18.36 20.73
C VAL A 402 -3.75 -17.78 19.44
N ASN A 403 -4.59 -17.14 18.65
CA ASN A 403 -4.20 -16.59 17.35
C ASN A 403 -3.88 -15.09 17.41
N TYR A 404 -3.83 -14.51 18.61
CA TYR A 404 -3.49 -13.10 18.74
C TYR A 404 -1.98 -12.91 18.55
N GLU A 405 -1.63 -12.33 17.41
CA GLU A 405 -0.23 -12.18 17.00
C GLU A 405 0.51 -11.01 17.67
N GLY A 406 -0.22 -10.14 18.34
CA GLY A 406 0.30 -8.92 18.97
C GLY A 406 0.54 -9.04 20.46
N ASP A 407 0.95 -7.93 21.04
CA ASP A 407 1.04 -7.70 22.48
C ASP A 407 -0.12 -6.78 22.86
N ARG A 408 -1.08 -7.25 23.66
CA ARG A 408 -2.30 -6.52 24.01
C ARG A 408 -2.02 -5.24 24.81
N ASP A 409 -0.94 -5.25 25.58
CA ASP A 409 -0.54 -4.10 26.38
C ASP A 409 0.35 -3.11 25.62
N PHE A 410 0.75 -3.45 24.40
CA PHE A 410 1.68 -2.62 23.61
C PHE A 410 1.18 -1.19 23.36
N LEU A 411 -0.13 -1.01 23.21
CA LEU A 411 -0.73 0.32 22.94
C LEU A 411 -1.23 1.02 24.19
N LYS A 412 -1.14 0.39 25.37
CA LYS A 412 -1.70 0.89 26.62
C LYS A 412 -1.30 2.34 26.93
N ASP A 413 -0.01 2.64 26.72
CA ASP A 413 0.57 3.96 27.01
C ASP A 413 0.83 4.77 25.71
N LYS A 414 0.19 4.41 24.60
CA LYS A 414 0.48 5.01 23.29
C LYS A 414 -0.77 5.49 22.59
N PHE A 415 -0.66 6.65 21.95
CA PHE A 415 -1.67 7.21 21.07
C PHE A 415 -1.13 7.13 19.65
N VAL A 416 -1.68 6.24 18.83
CA VAL A 416 -1.12 5.91 17.53
C VAL A 416 -1.91 6.51 16.38
N LYS A 417 -1.19 6.91 15.35
CA LYS A 417 -1.73 7.36 14.07
C LYS A 417 -1.19 6.45 12.98
N PHE A 418 -2.03 6.19 11.99
CA PHE A 418 -1.68 5.31 10.88
C PHE A 418 -1.61 6.08 9.56
N ALA A 419 -0.70 5.64 8.71
CA ALA A 419 -0.55 6.07 7.34
C ALA A 419 -0.10 4.89 6.49
N TYR A 420 0.02 5.07 5.20
CA TYR A 420 0.53 4.05 4.28
C TYR A 420 1.34 4.68 3.16
N ARG A 421 2.14 3.87 2.49
CA ARG A 421 2.85 4.24 1.27
C ARG A 421 2.92 3.05 0.32
N PHE A 422 3.06 3.34 -0.95
CA PHE A 422 3.25 2.34 -1.98
C PHE A 422 4.71 2.05 -2.24
N LYS A 423 5.02 0.81 -2.58
CA LYS A 423 6.27 0.41 -3.21
C LYS A 423 5.97 -0.04 -4.63
N PHE A 424 6.69 0.52 -5.58
CA PHE A 424 6.53 0.22 -7.00
C PHE A 424 7.49 -0.89 -7.46
N ASP A 425 7.29 -1.38 -8.69
CA ASP A 425 8.06 -2.46 -9.29
C ASP A 425 9.52 -2.07 -9.62
N ASP A 426 9.84 -0.79 -9.65
CA ASP A 426 11.21 -0.26 -9.76
C ASP A 426 11.92 -0.10 -8.41
N ASN A 427 11.33 -0.61 -7.33
CA ASN A 427 11.78 -0.49 -5.94
C ASN A 427 11.73 0.92 -5.35
N GLU A 428 11.11 1.87 -6.02
CA GLU A 428 10.88 3.19 -5.45
C GLU A 428 9.64 3.19 -4.55
N TYR A 429 9.64 4.10 -3.58
CA TYR A 429 8.52 4.31 -2.68
C TYR A 429 7.80 5.60 -3.00
N SER A 430 6.49 5.61 -2.84
CA SER A 430 5.70 6.84 -2.86
C SER A 430 5.97 7.69 -1.61
N LEU A 431 5.49 8.93 -1.64
CA LEU A 431 5.30 9.70 -0.41
C LEU A 431 4.31 8.98 0.51
N ILE A 432 4.38 9.31 1.79
CA ILE A 432 3.50 8.78 2.81
C ILE A 432 2.14 9.49 2.71
N SER A 433 1.05 8.74 2.85
CA SER A 433 -0.31 9.28 2.93
C SER A 433 -0.48 10.22 4.13
N PRO A 434 -1.50 11.07 4.14
CA PRO A 434 -1.90 11.75 5.37
C PRO A 434 -2.16 10.73 6.49
N PHE A 435 -1.84 11.13 7.73
CA PHE A 435 -2.12 10.30 8.90
C PHE A 435 -3.60 10.33 9.28
N THR A 436 -4.06 9.27 9.92
CA THR A 436 -5.36 9.26 10.61
C THR A 436 -5.38 10.23 11.78
N GLN A 437 -6.55 10.44 12.33
CA GLN A 437 -6.68 10.94 13.70
C GLN A 437 -6.07 9.92 14.68
N GLU A 438 -5.82 10.35 15.90
CA GLU A 438 -5.31 9.48 16.96
C GLU A 438 -6.31 8.37 17.26
N CYS A 439 -5.79 7.13 17.25
CA CYS A 439 -6.56 5.97 17.63
C CYS A 439 -6.48 5.81 19.14
N PHE A 440 -7.52 6.26 19.83
CA PHE A 440 -7.56 6.29 21.27
C PHE A 440 -8.97 6.02 21.81
N VAL A 441 -9.07 5.10 22.74
CA VAL A 441 -10.26 4.90 23.59
C VAL A 441 -9.81 4.92 25.03
N PRO A 442 -10.25 5.90 25.84
CA PRO A 442 -9.78 6.03 27.20
C PRO A 442 -10.21 4.86 28.08
N ASN A 443 -9.25 4.33 28.83
CA ASN A 443 -9.51 3.51 30.00
C ASN A 443 -9.00 4.33 31.18
N GLN A 444 -9.93 4.78 32.01
CA GLN A 444 -9.54 5.56 33.17
C GLN A 444 -9.08 4.63 34.28
N ASP A 445 -7.83 4.77 34.64
CA ASP A 445 -7.24 4.10 35.80
C ASP A 445 -6.64 5.17 36.72
N GLY A 446 -7.48 5.83 37.52
CA GLY A 446 -7.01 6.89 38.41
C GLY A 446 -8.13 7.72 39.04
N TYR A 447 -7.75 8.54 40.01
CA TYR A 447 -8.66 9.41 40.73
C TYR A 447 -8.77 10.78 40.02
N PHE A 448 -9.98 11.19 39.73
CA PHE A 448 -10.23 12.62 39.51
C PHE A 448 -10.18 13.35 40.86
N LEU A 449 -9.53 14.48 40.91
CA LEU A 449 -9.76 15.40 42.01
C LEU A 449 -11.23 15.81 41.99
N SER A 450 -11.86 15.73 43.14
CA SER A 450 -13.29 16.06 43.27
C SER A 450 -13.54 17.48 42.76
N GLY A 451 -14.37 17.60 41.70
CA GLY A 451 -14.70 18.84 41.06
C GLY A 451 -14.03 19.10 39.71
N ASP A 452 -13.00 18.34 39.31
CA ASP A 452 -12.22 18.57 38.08
C ASP A 452 -12.49 17.58 36.95
N GLN A 453 -13.51 16.77 37.10
CA GLN A 453 -13.83 15.72 36.14
C GLN A 453 -14.10 16.25 34.74
N ALA A 454 -14.85 17.33 34.61
CA ALA A 454 -15.14 17.95 33.32
C ALA A 454 -13.89 18.54 32.66
N SER A 455 -13.06 19.28 33.42
CA SER A 455 -11.81 19.85 32.94
C SER A 455 -10.83 18.79 32.46
N THR A 456 -10.81 17.64 33.12
CA THR A 456 -9.95 16.51 32.73
C THR A 456 -10.41 15.85 31.45
N PHE A 457 -11.72 15.74 31.22
CA PHE A 457 -12.26 15.23 29.96
C PHE A 457 -12.03 16.20 28.79
N ASP A 458 -12.07 17.50 29.05
CA ASP A 458 -11.85 18.53 28.02
C ASP A 458 -10.37 18.85 27.80
N SER A 459 -9.50 18.30 28.65
CA SER A 459 -8.06 18.52 28.56
C SER A 459 -7.45 17.76 27.38
N THR A 460 -6.57 18.43 26.64
CA THR A 460 -5.70 17.80 25.65
C THR A 460 -4.53 17.02 26.28
N ILE A 461 -4.32 17.20 27.58
CA ILE A 461 -3.32 16.45 28.37
C ILE A 461 -4.07 15.34 29.10
N VAL A 462 -3.80 14.11 28.71
CA VAL A 462 -4.45 12.92 29.23
C VAL A 462 -3.51 12.27 30.26
N ASP A 463 -3.27 12.95 31.36
CA ASP A 463 -2.60 12.35 32.49
C ASP A 463 -3.54 11.30 33.12
N PHE A 464 -3.02 10.14 33.46
CA PHE A 464 -3.76 9.02 34.09
C PHE A 464 -4.75 8.25 33.19
N MET A 465 -4.75 8.47 31.90
CA MET A 465 -5.56 7.67 30.98
C MET A 465 -4.70 6.66 30.24
N GLU A 466 -5.14 5.44 30.24
CA GLU A 466 -4.57 4.39 29.40
C GLU A 466 -5.40 4.23 28.13
N ASN A 467 -4.75 3.81 27.04
CA ASN A 467 -5.42 3.45 25.82
C ASN A 467 -5.98 2.03 25.92
N LYS A 468 -7.28 1.90 25.79
CA LYS A 468 -7.98 0.61 25.83
C LYS A 468 -7.90 -0.17 24.52
N ILE A 469 -7.34 0.43 23.47
CA ILE A 469 -7.28 -0.17 22.15
C ILE A 469 -6.17 -1.21 22.10
N ASP A 470 -6.49 -2.42 21.75
CA ASP A 470 -5.56 -3.49 21.37
C ASP A 470 -5.71 -3.90 19.88
N PHE A 471 -6.74 -3.37 19.21
CA PHE A 471 -7.11 -3.73 17.85
C PHE A 471 -7.70 -2.52 17.12
N VAL A 472 -7.17 -2.24 15.92
CA VAL A 472 -7.69 -1.18 15.05
C VAL A 472 -7.96 -1.75 13.67
N GLN A 473 -9.16 -1.54 13.16
CA GLN A 473 -9.47 -1.80 11.76
C GLN A 473 -9.49 -0.49 10.98
N PHE A 474 -8.92 -0.51 9.80
CA PHE A 474 -9.01 0.62 8.89
C PHE A 474 -9.07 0.19 7.42
N ARG A 475 -9.74 1.01 6.63
CA ARG A 475 -9.84 0.83 5.20
C ARG A 475 -8.78 1.66 4.50
N ILE A 476 -8.03 1.01 3.63
CA ILE A 476 -7.02 1.65 2.79
C ILE A 476 -7.66 1.82 1.41
N PRO A 477 -7.86 3.07 0.95
CA PRO A 477 -8.44 3.31 -0.36
C PRO A 477 -7.46 2.94 -1.48
N ALA A 478 -7.98 2.36 -2.54
CA ALA A 478 -7.23 2.24 -3.78
C ALA A 478 -6.94 3.63 -4.38
N PRO A 479 -5.90 3.77 -5.21
CA PRO A 479 -5.61 5.00 -5.92
C PRO A 479 -6.79 5.50 -6.76
N ASP A 480 -6.85 6.80 -7.01
CA ASP A 480 -7.83 7.37 -7.93
C ASP A 480 -7.24 7.57 -9.32
N LYS A 481 -8.12 7.53 -10.31
CA LYS A 481 -7.81 7.93 -11.69
C LYS A 481 -7.73 9.46 -11.78
N LEU A 482 -7.20 9.94 -12.88
CA LEU A 482 -7.12 11.38 -13.16
C LEU A 482 -8.48 12.07 -13.23
N ASP A 483 -9.53 11.34 -13.58
CA ASP A 483 -10.91 11.84 -13.61
C ASP A 483 -11.57 11.89 -12.21
N GLY A 484 -10.83 11.55 -11.15
CA GLY A 484 -11.30 11.52 -9.78
C GLY A 484 -12.09 10.27 -9.41
N THR A 485 -12.28 9.33 -10.32
CA THR A 485 -12.91 8.05 -10.00
C THR A 485 -11.90 7.11 -9.33
N SER A 486 -12.35 6.34 -8.34
CA SER A 486 -11.48 5.38 -7.68
C SER A 486 -11.19 4.20 -8.59
N MET A 487 -9.92 3.80 -8.67
CA MET A 487 -9.51 2.53 -9.28
C MET A 487 -9.96 1.37 -8.39
N ASN A 488 -10.13 0.20 -8.98
CA ASN A 488 -10.05 -1.01 -8.18
C ASN A 488 -8.58 -1.41 -7.98
N TRP A 489 -8.31 -2.27 -6.99
CA TRP A 489 -6.93 -2.67 -6.67
C TRP A 489 -6.24 -3.44 -7.80
N SER A 490 -6.98 -4.16 -8.63
CA SER A 490 -6.43 -4.84 -9.81
C SER A 490 -5.99 -3.84 -10.87
N GLU A 491 -6.78 -2.80 -11.12
CA GLU A 491 -6.40 -1.69 -12.01
C GLU A 491 -5.19 -0.94 -11.47
N ALA A 492 -5.20 -0.57 -10.18
CA ALA A 492 -4.10 0.12 -9.53
C ALA A 492 -2.78 -0.65 -9.65
N ASN A 493 -2.85 -1.96 -9.46
CA ASN A 493 -1.69 -2.83 -9.65
C ASN A 493 -1.20 -2.86 -11.12
N SER A 494 -2.11 -3.01 -12.06
CA SER A 494 -1.77 -3.07 -13.48
C SER A 494 -1.19 -1.74 -13.98
N LEU A 495 -1.80 -0.61 -13.60
CA LEU A 495 -1.50 0.72 -14.15
C LEU A 495 -0.39 1.45 -13.41
N LEU A 496 -0.34 1.34 -12.09
CA LEU A 496 0.67 2.01 -11.26
C LEU A 496 1.83 1.08 -10.87
N LYS A 497 1.72 -0.22 -11.17
CA LYS A 497 2.75 -1.22 -10.84
C LYS A 497 3.08 -1.29 -9.35
N ILE A 498 2.06 -1.20 -8.50
CA ILE A 498 2.22 -1.31 -7.05
C ILE A 498 2.55 -2.75 -6.69
N GLN A 499 3.71 -2.99 -6.09
CA GLN A 499 4.15 -4.32 -5.64
C GLN A 499 3.78 -4.62 -4.20
N SER A 500 3.85 -3.63 -3.35
CA SER A 500 3.53 -3.78 -1.93
C SER A 500 3.12 -2.45 -1.32
N LEU A 501 2.55 -2.54 -0.13
CA LEU A 501 2.07 -1.41 0.64
C LEU A 501 2.63 -1.51 2.05
N ASP A 502 3.38 -0.50 2.48
CA ASP A 502 3.85 -0.39 3.86
C ASP A 502 2.77 0.28 4.72
N ILE A 503 2.40 -0.36 5.82
CA ILE A 503 1.58 0.26 6.86
C ILE A 503 2.51 0.94 7.84
N ILE A 504 2.30 2.22 8.03
CA ILE A 504 3.15 3.09 8.85
C ILE A 504 2.36 3.55 10.04
N TYR A 505 3.01 3.58 11.21
CA TYR A 505 2.45 4.22 12.38
C TYR A 505 3.46 5.17 13.03
N THR A 506 2.93 6.13 13.73
CA THR A 506 3.66 6.97 14.68
C THR A 506 2.94 6.98 16.02
N ASP A 507 3.68 7.04 17.10
CA ASP A 507 3.14 7.20 18.44
C ASP A 507 3.28 8.66 18.91
N SER A 508 2.55 9.02 19.95
CA SER A 508 2.54 10.39 20.51
C SER A 508 3.89 10.86 21.00
N ASP A 509 4.77 9.93 21.38
CA ASP A 509 6.07 10.24 21.97
C ASP A 509 7.18 10.39 20.93
N GLY A 510 6.89 10.10 19.67
CA GLY A 510 7.92 9.91 18.67
C GLY A 510 7.79 10.72 17.39
N VAL A 511 8.91 11.32 17.01
CA VAL A 511 9.13 11.85 15.67
C VAL A 511 9.37 10.71 14.67
N ALA A 512 9.66 9.51 15.17
CA ALA A 512 10.04 8.37 14.35
C ALA A 512 8.81 7.68 13.71
N LEU A 513 8.81 7.58 12.40
CA LEU A 513 7.84 6.78 11.65
C LEU A 513 8.30 5.33 11.60
N LYS A 514 7.40 4.42 11.89
CA LYS A 514 7.70 2.99 11.99
C LYS A 514 6.77 2.19 11.08
N VAL A 515 7.31 1.18 10.41
CA VAL A 515 6.53 0.25 9.61
C VAL A 515 6.09 -0.91 10.49
N VAL A 516 4.79 -1.14 10.57
CA VAL A 516 4.20 -2.24 11.35
C VAL A 516 3.90 -3.46 10.50
N ASP A 517 3.68 -3.26 9.19
CA ASP A 517 3.42 -4.35 8.27
C ASP A 517 3.75 -3.94 6.84
N THR A 518 4.00 -4.92 5.99
CA THR A 518 4.18 -4.74 4.55
C THR A 518 3.28 -5.75 3.83
N LEU A 519 2.21 -5.25 3.23
CA LEU A 519 1.25 -6.06 2.49
C LEU A 519 1.78 -6.32 1.08
N THR A 520 1.83 -7.57 0.69
CA THR A 520 2.19 -7.94 -0.68
C THR A 520 1.02 -7.69 -1.64
N GLN A 521 1.34 -7.58 -2.92
CA GLN A 521 0.34 -7.47 -3.98
C GLN A 521 -0.72 -8.58 -3.92
N GLU A 522 -0.30 -9.80 -3.70
CA GLU A 522 -1.19 -10.97 -3.61
C GLU A 522 -2.16 -10.83 -2.44
N GLN A 523 -1.69 -10.41 -1.27
CA GLN A 523 -2.54 -10.19 -0.10
C GLN A 523 -3.58 -9.11 -0.37
N ILE A 524 -3.19 -8.01 -1.04
CA ILE A 524 -4.10 -6.93 -1.37
C ILE A 524 -5.17 -7.39 -2.36
N LEU A 525 -4.77 -8.12 -3.41
CA LEU A 525 -5.70 -8.59 -4.44
C LEU A 525 -6.69 -9.64 -3.92
N ASN A 526 -6.27 -10.49 -2.98
CA ASN A 526 -7.11 -11.58 -2.47
C ASN A 526 -8.11 -11.13 -1.39
N ASN A 527 -7.85 -9.98 -0.71
CA ASN A 527 -8.62 -9.57 0.47
C ASN A 527 -9.20 -8.15 0.37
N ASN A 528 -9.45 -7.65 -0.84
CA ASN A 528 -10.07 -6.33 -1.04
C ASN A 528 -11.56 -6.45 -1.40
N ASP A 529 -12.29 -5.36 -1.21
CA ASP A 529 -13.70 -5.21 -1.61
C ASP A 529 -13.88 -4.50 -2.97
N GLY A 530 -12.83 -4.46 -3.78
CA GLY A 530 -12.74 -3.77 -5.06
C GLY A 530 -11.98 -2.45 -4.94
N THR A 531 -12.51 -1.47 -4.23
CA THR A 531 -11.93 -0.12 -4.12
C THR A 531 -11.22 0.14 -2.79
N THR A 532 -11.42 -0.70 -1.78
CA THR A 532 -10.76 -0.57 -0.48
C THR A 532 -10.20 -1.92 -0.01
N TYR A 533 -9.14 -1.85 0.78
CA TYR A 533 -8.57 -2.99 1.48
C TYR A 533 -8.80 -2.83 2.98
N LEU A 534 -9.40 -3.82 3.62
CA LEU A 534 -9.64 -3.81 5.06
C LEU A 534 -8.42 -4.39 5.78
N TYR A 535 -7.70 -3.55 6.51
CA TYR A 535 -6.56 -3.97 7.32
C TYR A 535 -6.94 -4.03 8.80
N SER A 536 -6.47 -5.06 9.49
CA SER A 536 -6.67 -5.26 10.93
C SER A 536 -5.31 -5.21 11.64
N TYR A 537 -5.07 -4.15 12.39
CA TYR A 537 -3.91 -4.00 13.24
C TYR A 537 -4.18 -4.59 14.61
N LYS A 538 -3.36 -5.56 15.04
CA LYS A 538 -3.50 -6.30 16.29
C LYS A 538 -2.33 -6.03 17.22
N SER A 539 -2.06 -4.78 17.54
CA SER A 539 -0.99 -4.36 18.47
C SER A 539 0.38 -5.01 18.23
N ARG A 540 0.71 -5.27 16.97
CA ARG A 540 2.03 -5.80 16.60
C ARG A 540 3.10 -4.75 16.83
N LYS A 541 4.25 -5.19 17.37
CA LYS A 541 5.42 -4.33 17.44
C LYS A 541 5.93 -3.99 16.04
N PRO A 542 6.46 -2.77 15.84
CA PRO A 542 6.95 -2.35 14.53
C PRO A 542 8.11 -3.23 14.08
N ILE A 543 8.13 -3.50 12.75
CA ILE A 543 9.17 -4.31 12.13
C ILE A 543 10.45 -3.48 11.95
N ARG A 544 10.30 -2.22 11.52
CA ARG A 544 11.43 -1.32 11.23
C ARG A 544 11.05 0.14 11.40
N THR A 545 12.05 0.97 11.69
CA THR A 545 11.91 2.43 11.68
C THR A 545 12.30 2.95 10.30
N LEU A 546 11.56 3.93 9.78
CA LEU A 546 11.90 4.58 8.52
C LEU A 546 13.13 5.47 8.69
N PRO A 547 14.10 5.43 7.77
CA PRO A 547 15.23 6.34 7.80
C PRO A 547 14.79 7.79 7.60
N GLU A 548 15.54 8.74 8.15
CA GLU A 548 15.24 10.17 8.08
C GLU A 548 15.05 10.67 6.63
N LYS A 549 15.80 10.13 5.69
CA LYS A 549 15.66 10.44 4.26
C LYS A 549 14.26 10.13 3.70
N ASP A 550 13.61 9.08 4.21
CA ASP A 550 12.27 8.66 3.78
C ASP A 550 11.16 9.53 4.40
N LEU A 551 11.49 10.33 5.44
CA LEU A 551 10.58 11.29 6.06
C LEU A 551 10.49 12.59 5.25
N THR A 552 11.48 12.85 4.41
CA THR A 552 11.54 14.07 3.61
C THR A 552 10.67 13.90 2.36
N ARG A 553 9.77 14.82 2.13
CA ARG A 553 8.92 14.86 0.93
C ARG A 553 9.73 15.33 -0.29
N VAL A 554 10.59 14.47 -0.80
CA VAL A 554 11.51 14.80 -1.91
C VAL A 554 10.74 15.20 -3.17
N SER A 555 9.62 14.55 -3.44
CA SER A 555 8.77 14.84 -4.61
C SER A 555 8.15 16.23 -4.60
N ASP A 556 8.01 16.87 -3.43
CA ASP A 556 7.52 18.25 -3.34
C ASP A 556 8.51 19.27 -3.96
N LYS A 557 9.75 18.85 -4.17
CA LYS A 557 10.79 19.67 -4.82
C LYS A 557 10.86 19.49 -6.32
N VAL A 558 10.13 18.54 -6.88
CA VAL A 558 10.03 18.33 -8.32
C VAL A 558 9.08 19.38 -8.89
N PRO A 559 9.52 20.19 -9.88
CA PRO A 559 8.65 21.21 -10.46
C PRO A 559 7.53 20.56 -11.29
N ALA A 560 6.43 21.29 -11.48
CA ALA A 560 5.36 20.87 -12.38
C ALA A 560 5.85 20.73 -13.83
N ARG A 561 6.78 21.61 -14.24
CA ARG A 561 7.48 21.56 -15.53
C ARG A 561 8.78 22.34 -15.44
N ALA A 562 9.73 21.99 -16.28
CA ALA A 562 11.00 22.72 -16.38
C ALA A 562 11.49 22.72 -17.84
N GLN A 563 12.17 23.80 -18.22
CA GLN A 563 12.69 23.91 -19.57
C GLN A 563 14.00 23.13 -19.75
N THR A 564 14.82 23.08 -18.73
CA THR A 564 16.09 22.35 -18.77
C THR A 564 16.44 21.80 -17.39
N GLN A 565 17.33 20.83 -17.39
CA GLN A 565 17.85 20.21 -16.19
C GLN A 565 19.33 19.91 -16.33
N GLU A 566 20.03 19.81 -15.21
CA GLU A 566 21.44 19.44 -15.13
C GLU A 566 21.67 18.58 -13.90
N THR A 567 22.60 17.64 -13.97
CA THR A 567 23.01 16.86 -12.80
C THR A 567 24.32 17.40 -12.25
N VAL A 568 24.32 17.70 -10.94
CA VAL A 568 25.52 18.14 -10.23
C VAL A 568 25.68 17.28 -8.99
N GLY A 569 26.67 16.40 -9.02
CA GLY A 569 26.85 15.37 -8.00
C GLY A 569 25.60 14.47 -7.92
N ASN A 570 25.01 14.33 -6.73
CA ASN A 570 23.81 13.52 -6.49
C ASN A 570 22.50 14.32 -6.56
N ARG A 571 22.48 15.46 -7.27
CA ARG A 571 21.31 16.34 -7.37
C ARG A 571 20.97 16.64 -8.81
N ILE A 572 19.67 16.68 -9.11
CA ILE A 572 19.15 17.22 -10.37
C ILE A 572 18.74 18.66 -10.09
N ILE A 573 19.25 19.58 -10.90
CA ILE A 573 18.91 21.00 -10.85
C ILE A 573 18.01 21.30 -12.03
N TYR A 574 16.86 21.87 -11.77
CA TYR A 574 15.92 22.32 -12.79
C TYR A 574 16.02 23.82 -12.98
N ALA A 575 16.00 24.29 -14.24
CA ALA A 575 16.07 25.71 -14.56
C ALA A 575 14.88 26.13 -15.44
N ASN A 576 14.51 27.41 -15.27
CA ASN A 576 13.34 28.00 -15.92
C ASN A 576 12.08 27.11 -15.73
N TYR A 577 11.74 26.90 -14.47
CA TYR A 577 10.71 25.98 -14.07
C TYR A 577 9.48 26.67 -13.51
N THR A 578 8.35 26.02 -13.59
CA THR A 578 7.13 26.37 -12.88
C THR A 578 7.04 25.53 -11.62
N ALA A 579 7.14 26.19 -10.47
CA ALA A 579 6.88 25.53 -9.21
C ALA A 579 5.37 25.35 -9.07
N ASN A 580 4.94 24.15 -8.93
CA ASN A 580 3.68 23.82 -8.29
C ASN A 580 3.81 22.39 -7.79
N LEU A 581 3.60 22.23 -6.51
CA LEU A 581 3.93 21.05 -5.75
C LEU A 581 2.79 20.04 -5.73
N GLY A 582 1.79 20.27 -6.54
CA GLY A 582 0.66 19.37 -6.69
C GLY A 582 0.67 18.69 -8.05
N ARG A 583 0.32 17.43 -8.09
CA ARG A 583 -0.20 16.83 -9.32
C ARG A 583 -1.35 17.74 -9.76
N PRO A 584 -1.41 18.21 -11.00
CA PRO A 584 -2.58 18.99 -11.44
C PRO A 584 -3.83 18.12 -11.21
N GLU A 585 -4.75 18.68 -10.46
CA GLU A 585 -6.06 18.10 -10.23
C GLU A 585 -6.86 18.05 -11.53
#